data_a32cd839a5133a9afd96752ee82f36aa
#
_entry.id   a32cd839a5133a9afd96752ee82f36aa
#
_cell.length_a   1.000
_cell.length_b   1.000
_cell.length_c   1.000
_cell.angle_alpha   90.00
_cell.angle_beta   90.00
_cell.angle_gamma   90.00
#
_symmetry.space_group_name_H-M   'P 1'
#
loop_
_entity.id
_entity.type
_entity.pdbx_description
1 polymer ?
#
loop_
_entity_poly.entity_id
_entity_poly.type
_entity_poly.pdbx_seq_one_letter_code
_entity_poly.pdbx_strand_id
1 'polypeptide(L)'
;ILTALAISVGAFTIGLALMAGEGGRMYTNNMVDAAGDKKSVSVYKKVTSSGPDNNLSEYDDSGDKEKDESKSISKYSMTDDDIEKLQKIPHVEKVTPAYSMYGVLYAKSSASDKKFAPSVTVKFDKTRMELAAGDLDDFMPKKGEVVIPESYVKKMGFSDAKSAIGQTITLGLRSGAGFSKNADKEISLKIAAVDKSSDTTLFYQAALRVSIDDAKEAYEFSHPKGLSNEYSYVIVSVDNERNVEAVKNEISKEYVATSVQDMRKALLTFVNMAQMALIGFGGLALLASVFGIVNTMYISVLERTSQIGLMKALGMRGRDIGKMFRYEAAWVGLLGGLIGVGLASLMSL
;
A
#
# COMPACT_ATOMS: atom_id res chain seq x y z
N ILE A 1 -2.26 -27.10 -36.36
CA ILE A 1 -2.85 -25.82 -35.92
C ILE A 1 -3.26 -25.92 -34.45
N LEU A 2 -4.01 -26.91 -34.00
CA LEU A 2 -4.50 -27.05 -32.61
C LEU A 2 -3.34 -27.12 -31.60
N THR A 3 -2.29 -27.89 -31.92
CA THR A 3 -1.09 -28.02 -31.07
C THR A 3 -0.28 -26.73 -30.97
N ALA A 4 -0.16 -25.95 -32.06
CA ALA A 4 0.49 -24.65 -32.05
C ALA A 4 -0.30 -23.64 -31.18
N LEU A 5 -1.64 -23.67 -31.24
CA LEU A 5 -2.51 -22.85 -30.38
C LEU A 5 -2.32 -23.22 -28.89
N ALA A 6 -2.26 -24.51 -28.56
CA ALA A 6 -2.03 -24.94 -27.17
C ALA A 6 -0.68 -24.47 -26.63
N ILE A 7 0.39 -24.49 -27.44
CA ILE A 7 1.70 -23.93 -27.04
C ILE A 7 1.62 -22.42 -26.89
N SER A 8 0.90 -21.73 -27.78
CA SER A 8 0.77 -20.28 -27.72
C SER A 8 0.09 -19.81 -26.43
N VAL A 9 -0.90 -20.55 -25.93
CA VAL A 9 -1.56 -20.24 -24.63
C VAL A 9 -0.57 -20.37 -23.48
N GLY A 10 0.24 -21.43 -23.43
CA GLY A 10 1.24 -21.60 -22.38
C GLY A 10 2.33 -20.52 -22.43
N ALA A 11 2.86 -20.22 -23.62
CA ALA A 11 3.85 -19.17 -23.82
C ALA A 11 3.28 -17.77 -23.51
N PHE A 12 2.04 -17.50 -23.89
CA PHE A 12 1.30 -16.29 -23.56
C PHE A 12 1.17 -16.11 -22.04
N THR A 13 0.73 -17.16 -21.35
CA THR A 13 0.53 -17.12 -19.89
C THR A 13 1.84 -16.82 -19.16
N ILE A 14 2.95 -17.46 -19.56
CA ILE A 14 4.28 -17.18 -18.97
C ILE A 14 4.74 -15.77 -19.32
N GLY A 15 4.61 -15.35 -20.58
CA GLY A 15 4.96 -13.99 -21.01
C GLY A 15 4.19 -12.93 -20.24
N LEU A 16 2.88 -13.09 -20.11
CA LEU A 16 2.02 -12.20 -19.33
C LEU A 16 2.43 -12.19 -17.85
N ALA A 17 2.75 -13.34 -17.25
CA ALA A 17 3.19 -13.45 -15.87
C ALA A 17 4.49 -12.67 -15.61
N LEU A 18 5.46 -12.74 -16.53
CA LEU A 18 6.72 -12.02 -16.41
C LEU A 18 6.50 -10.49 -16.52
N MET A 19 5.71 -10.05 -17.48
CA MET A 19 5.41 -8.63 -17.69
C MET A 19 4.56 -8.06 -16.56
N ALA A 20 3.52 -8.77 -16.13
CA ALA A 20 2.69 -8.37 -14.99
C ALA A 20 3.48 -8.35 -13.68
N GLY A 21 4.43 -9.28 -13.50
CA GLY A 21 5.33 -9.29 -12.35
C GLY A 21 6.23 -8.05 -12.31
N GLU A 22 6.81 -7.66 -13.45
CA GLU A 22 7.66 -6.45 -13.53
C GLU A 22 6.85 -5.17 -13.37
N GLY A 23 5.70 -5.07 -14.04
CA GLY A 23 4.75 -3.97 -13.88
C GLY A 23 4.26 -3.84 -12.43
N GLY A 24 3.95 -4.97 -11.78
CA GLY A 24 3.56 -5.01 -10.37
C GLY A 24 4.67 -4.54 -9.44
N ARG A 25 5.93 -4.86 -9.70
CA ARG A 25 7.08 -4.36 -8.92
C ARG A 25 7.28 -2.87 -9.12
N MET A 26 7.20 -2.38 -10.36
CA MET A 26 7.31 -0.95 -10.67
C MET A 26 6.18 -0.16 -9.99
N TYR A 27 4.95 -0.65 -10.10
CA TYR A 27 3.79 -0.05 -9.44
C TYR A 27 3.94 -0.03 -7.91
N THR A 28 4.39 -1.16 -7.32
CA THR A 28 4.66 -1.25 -5.87
C THR A 28 5.73 -0.25 -5.43
N ASN A 29 6.82 -0.11 -6.18
CA ASN A 29 7.87 0.84 -5.85
C ASN A 29 7.35 2.29 -5.88
N ASN A 30 6.62 2.66 -6.93
CA ASN A 30 6.03 4.00 -7.06
C ASN A 30 5.02 4.29 -5.94
N MET A 31 4.20 3.29 -5.59
CA MET A 31 3.22 3.40 -4.51
C MET A 31 3.89 3.60 -3.16
N VAL A 32 4.93 2.83 -2.87
CA VAL A 32 5.69 2.93 -1.61
C VAL A 32 6.44 4.25 -1.53
N ASP A 33 7.00 4.74 -2.62
CA ASP A 33 7.66 6.04 -2.69
C ASP A 33 6.69 7.22 -2.43
N ALA A 34 5.40 7.02 -2.71
CA ALA A 34 4.34 7.98 -2.41
C ALA A 34 3.66 7.78 -1.04
N ALA A 35 3.86 6.63 -0.38
CA ALA A 35 3.13 6.25 0.83
C ALA A 35 3.71 6.84 2.13
N GLY A 36 4.98 7.29 2.14
CA GLY A 36 5.59 7.85 3.33
C GLY A 36 7.11 7.99 3.27
N ASP A 37 7.68 8.54 4.33
CA ASP A 37 9.12 8.71 4.46
C ASP A 37 9.79 7.35 4.73
N LYS A 38 10.74 6.98 3.86
CA LYS A 38 11.52 5.73 3.97
C LYS A 38 12.36 5.66 5.24
N LYS A 39 12.59 6.80 5.90
CA LYS A 39 13.33 6.91 7.15
C LYS A 39 12.45 6.84 8.39
N SER A 40 11.14 6.66 8.25
CA SER A 40 10.21 6.63 9.37
C SER A 40 9.76 5.21 9.73
N VAL A 41 9.60 5.02 11.05
CA VAL A 41 9.08 3.80 11.65
C VAL A 41 7.90 4.17 12.53
N SER A 42 6.73 3.60 12.27
CA SER A 42 5.56 3.72 13.13
C SER A 42 5.64 2.69 14.25
N VAL A 43 5.52 3.15 15.49
CA VAL A 43 5.70 2.34 16.69
C VAL A 43 4.43 2.35 17.52
N TYR A 44 3.94 1.18 17.86
CA TYR A 44 2.74 0.94 18.65
C TYR A 44 3.09 0.18 19.93
N LYS A 45 2.29 0.35 20.97
CA LYS A 45 2.43 -0.44 22.19
C LYS A 45 2.20 -1.92 21.88
N LYS A 46 3.11 -2.77 22.36
CA LYS A 46 2.95 -4.22 22.23
C LYS A 46 1.95 -4.70 23.28
N VAL A 47 0.79 -5.11 22.81
CA VAL A 47 -0.20 -5.75 23.66
C VAL A 47 0.23 -7.19 23.85
N THR A 48 0.79 -7.51 25.02
CA THR A 48 1.02 -8.90 25.41
C THR A 48 -0.31 -9.50 25.82
N SER A 49 -1.01 -10.06 24.84
CA SER A 49 -2.11 -10.97 25.15
C SER A 49 -1.50 -12.27 25.66
N SER A 50 -1.60 -12.53 26.93
CA SER A 50 -1.11 -13.77 27.53
C SER A 50 -2.12 -14.89 27.29
N GLY A 51 -2.03 -15.61 26.15
CA GLY A 51 -2.77 -16.84 25.87
C GLY A 51 -4.07 -16.72 25.06
N PRO A 52 -4.63 -17.82 24.57
CA PRO A 52 -5.84 -17.86 23.75
C PRO A 52 -7.13 -17.42 24.46
N ASP A 53 -7.13 -17.27 25.77
CA ASP A 53 -8.30 -16.91 26.60
C ASP A 53 -8.41 -15.41 26.93
N ASN A 54 -7.61 -14.55 26.32
CA ASN A 54 -7.40 -13.16 26.74
C ASN A 54 -8.42 -12.13 26.30
N ASN A 55 -9.52 -12.53 25.71
CA ASN A 55 -10.62 -11.60 25.39
C ASN A 55 -11.73 -11.55 26.45
N LEU A 56 -11.60 -12.32 27.54
CA LEU A 56 -12.49 -12.28 28.69
C LEU A 56 -11.73 -11.77 29.91
N SER A 57 -11.96 -10.51 30.27
CA SER A 57 -11.62 -9.97 31.60
C SER A 57 -12.84 -10.03 32.48
N GLU A 58 -12.63 -10.38 33.77
CA GLU A 58 -13.68 -10.33 34.77
C GLU A 58 -14.22 -8.91 34.89
N TYR A 59 -15.52 -8.73 34.79
CA TYR A 59 -16.17 -7.43 34.93
C TYR A 59 -16.16 -7.04 36.41
N ASP A 60 -15.44 -5.99 36.76
CA ASP A 60 -15.42 -5.47 38.13
C ASP A 60 -16.66 -4.60 38.38
N ASP A 61 -17.53 -5.07 39.24
CA ASP A 61 -18.78 -4.43 39.65
C ASP A 61 -18.58 -3.39 40.78
N SER A 62 -17.34 -3.11 41.20
CA SER A 62 -17.00 -2.25 42.35
C SER A 62 -17.21 -0.76 42.15
N GLY A 63 -17.69 -0.31 40.97
CA GLY A 63 -18.16 1.06 40.76
C GLY A 63 -17.07 2.13 40.53
N ASP A 64 -15.79 1.78 40.59
CA ASP A 64 -14.65 2.69 40.31
C ASP A 64 -14.34 2.80 38.80
N LYS A 65 -15.39 3.07 37.98
CA LYS A 65 -15.30 3.09 36.51
C LYS A 65 -14.30 4.09 35.93
N GLU A 66 -14.04 5.22 36.61
CA GLU A 66 -13.10 6.23 36.10
C GLU A 66 -11.62 5.81 36.16
N LYS A 67 -11.25 4.94 37.13
CA LYS A 67 -9.87 4.48 37.26
C LYS A 67 -9.54 3.30 36.36
N ASP A 68 -10.52 2.45 36.04
CA ASP A 68 -10.28 1.26 35.21
C ASP A 68 -10.31 1.57 33.70
N GLU A 69 -11.14 2.50 33.24
CA GLU A 69 -11.10 2.94 31.84
C GLU A 69 -9.79 3.64 31.49
N SER A 70 -9.26 4.49 32.39
CA SER A 70 -7.97 5.14 32.21
C SER A 70 -6.81 4.13 32.18
N LYS A 71 -6.81 3.14 33.06
CA LYS A 71 -5.79 2.07 33.06
C LYS A 71 -5.92 1.14 31.86
N SER A 72 -7.11 0.91 31.35
CA SER A 72 -7.38 0.10 30.16
C SER A 72 -6.85 0.78 28.90
N ILE A 73 -7.03 2.09 28.73
CA ILE A 73 -6.54 2.86 27.57
C ILE A 73 -5.03 2.97 27.62
N SER A 74 -4.44 3.25 28.80
CA SER A 74 -2.98 3.36 29.01
C SER A 74 -2.23 2.09 28.64
N LYS A 75 -2.85 0.92 28.77
CA LYS A 75 -2.23 -0.36 28.39
C LYS A 75 -1.97 -0.47 26.87
N TYR A 76 -2.72 0.25 26.07
CA TYR A 76 -2.65 0.23 24.59
C TYR A 76 -2.01 1.48 23.99
N SER A 77 -1.74 2.50 24.83
CA SER A 77 -1.24 3.79 24.39
C SER A 77 0.26 3.93 24.63
N MET A 78 0.93 4.65 23.76
CA MET A 78 2.31 5.10 23.94
C MET A 78 2.31 6.29 24.91
N THR A 79 3.32 6.36 25.78
CA THR A 79 3.47 7.42 26.80
C THR A 79 4.73 8.24 26.54
N ASP A 80 4.89 9.36 27.26
CA ASP A 80 6.11 10.16 27.22
C ASP A 80 7.35 9.36 27.66
N ASP A 81 7.21 8.43 28.62
CA ASP A 81 8.28 7.51 29.00
C ASP A 81 8.73 6.59 27.84
N ASP A 82 7.77 6.14 27.05
CA ASP A 82 8.07 5.33 25.87
C ASP A 82 8.81 6.17 24.83
N ILE A 83 8.42 7.46 24.64
CA ILE A 83 9.10 8.40 23.74
C ILE A 83 10.55 8.61 24.18
N GLU A 84 10.78 8.84 25.48
CA GLU A 84 12.14 8.99 26.01
C GLU A 84 13.01 7.76 25.81
N LYS A 85 12.45 6.55 25.98
CA LYS A 85 13.16 5.29 25.71
C LYS A 85 13.53 5.14 24.25
N LEU A 86 12.59 5.41 23.36
CA LEU A 86 12.80 5.33 21.91
C LEU A 86 13.83 6.36 21.43
N GLN A 87 13.84 7.56 22.02
CA GLN A 87 14.78 8.63 21.66
C GLN A 87 16.25 8.28 22.00
N LYS A 88 16.48 7.35 22.96
CA LYS A 88 17.82 6.89 23.35
C LYS A 88 18.38 5.80 22.43
N ILE A 89 17.61 5.27 21.52
CA ILE A 89 18.05 4.23 20.57
C ILE A 89 19.04 4.86 19.58
N PRO A 90 20.20 4.21 19.32
CA PRO A 90 21.15 4.71 18.32
C PRO A 90 20.49 4.90 16.95
N HIS A 91 20.89 5.95 16.23
CA HIS A 91 20.35 6.32 14.93
C HIS A 91 18.91 6.88 14.93
N VAL A 92 18.27 7.01 16.07
CA VAL A 92 17.00 7.74 16.18
C VAL A 92 17.28 9.23 16.20
N GLU A 93 16.77 9.94 15.20
CA GLU A 93 16.90 11.39 15.07
C GLU A 93 15.81 12.11 15.89
N LYS A 94 14.57 11.65 15.76
CA LYS A 94 13.40 12.25 16.40
C LYS A 94 12.30 11.24 16.64
N VAL A 95 11.60 11.36 17.76
CA VAL A 95 10.35 10.65 18.03
C VAL A 95 9.21 11.67 18.09
N THR A 96 8.19 11.46 17.26
CA THR A 96 7.04 12.39 17.16
C THR A 96 5.75 11.65 17.51
N PRO A 97 5.00 12.10 18.52
CA PRO A 97 3.70 11.52 18.83
C PRO A 97 2.71 11.70 17.69
N ALA A 98 1.90 10.69 17.44
CA ALA A 98 0.78 10.78 16.51
C ALA A 98 -0.44 11.36 17.23
N TYR A 99 -0.64 12.65 17.07
CA TYR A 99 -1.79 13.35 17.64
C TYR A 99 -3.06 12.99 16.87
N SER A 100 -4.00 12.35 17.57
CA SER A 100 -5.28 11.96 16.99
C SER A 100 -6.25 13.13 16.94
N MET A 101 -6.91 13.34 15.80
CA MET A 101 -7.87 14.43 15.59
C MET A 101 -9.34 14.03 15.88
N TYR A 102 -9.55 13.16 16.87
CA TYR A 102 -10.90 12.64 17.19
C TYR A 102 -11.89 13.70 17.64
N GLY A 103 -11.41 14.81 18.18
CA GLY A 103 -12.25 15.91 18.65
C GLY A 103 -12.84 16.78 17.55
N VAL A 104 -12.48 16.59 16.28
CA VAL A 104 -13.01 17.37 15.16
C VAL A 104 -14.40 16.92 14.79
N LEU A 105 -15.38 17.79 15.03
CA LEU A 105 -16.81 17.55 14.70
C LEU A 105 -17.13 17.91 13.25
N TYR A 106 -16.62 19.05 12.79
CA TYR A 106 -16.88 19.54 11.45
C TYR A 106 -15.77 20.43 10.93
N ALA A 107 -15.75 20.57 9.60
CA ALA A 107 -15.04 21.61 8.89
C ALA A 107 -16.03 22.51 8.16
N LYS A 108 -15.81 23.82 8.17
CA LYS A 108 -16.56 24.82 7.43
C LYS A 108 -15.58 25.67 6.64
N SER A 109 -15.91 26.01 5.40
CA SER A 109 -15.10 26.93 4.58
C SER A 109 -15.61 28.37 4.68
N SER A 110 -14.75 29.33 4.34
CA SER A 110 -15.16 30.74 4.18
C SER A 110 -16.12 30.97 3.01
N ALA A 111 -16.19 30.04 2.05
CA ALA A 111 -17.04 30.16 0.86
C ALA A 111 -18.44 29.53 1.04
N SER A 112 -18.71 28.85 2.14
CA SER A 112 -20.00 28.17 2.36
C SER A 112 -20.33 28.04 3.85
N ASP A 113 -21.62 28.26 4.19
CA ASP A 113 -22.09 28.05 5.57
C ASP A 113 -22.31 26.57 5.93
N LYS A 114 -22.15 25.66 4.98
CA LYS A 114 -22.32 24.23 5.22
C LYS A 114 -21.18 23.67 6.06
N LYS A 115 -21.56 22.84 7.04
CA LYS A 115 -20.62 22.08 7.87
C LYS A 115 -20.50 20.66 7.33
N PHE A 116 -19.27 20.16 7.21
CA PHE A 116 -18.95 18.82 6.72
C PHE A 116 -18.22 18.06 7.83
N ALA A 117 -18.45 16.75 7.93
CA ALA A 117 -17.66 15.87 8.78
C ALA A 117 -16.38 15.46 7.98
N PRO A 118 -15.21 16.06 8.23
CA PRO A 118 -14.02 15.76 7.48
C PRO A 118 -13.27 14.56 8.07
N SER A 119 -12.53 13.86 7.26
CA SER A 119 -11.35 13.15 7.74
C SER A 119 -10.22 14.18 7.91
N VAL A 120 -9.57 14.20 9.06
CA VAL A 120 -8.42 15.07 9.33
C VAL A 120 -7.24 14.20 9.73
N THR A 121 -6.10 14.45 9.12
CA THR A 121 -4.86 13.74 9.41
C THR A 121 -3.72 14.73 9.60
N VAL A 122 -2.69 14.29 10.29
CA VAL A 122 -1.49 15.09 10.49
C VAL A 122 -0.47 14.74 9.42
N LYS A 123 0.16 15.73 8.83
CA LYS A 123 1.31 15.53 7.94
C LYS A 123 2.57 15.46 8.78
N PHE A 124 3.14 14.27 8.92
CA PHE A 124 4.31 14.01 9.79
C PHE A 124 5.63 14.05 9.05
N ASP A 125 5.63 13.89 7.73
CA ASP A 125 6.83 13.68 6.93
C ASP A 125 6.88 14.63 5.72
N LYS A 126 8.05 14.72 5.12
CA LYS A 126 8.34 15.51 3.93
C LYS A 126 8.05 14.78 2.62
N THR A 127 7.28 13.70 2.67
CA THR A 127 6.92 12.94 1.46
C THR A 127 6.23 13.84 0.46
N ARG A 128 6.71 13.80 -0.76
CA ARG A 128 6.20 14.62 -1.86
C ARG A 128 4.72 14.32 -2.12
N MET A 129 3.94 15.39 -2.20
CA MET A 129 2.55 15.35 -2.63
C MET A 129 2.43 15.96 -4.03
N GLU A 130 1.54 15.43 -4.85
CA GLU A 130 1.18 16.07 -6.12
C GLU A 130 0.14 17.15 -5.82
N LEU A 131 0.47 18.41 -6.06
CA LEU A 131 -0.39 19.54 -5.77
C LEU A 131 -1.17 19.97 -7.03
N ALA A 132 -2.48 20.16 -6.90
CA ALA A 132 -3.32 20.76 -7.92
C ALA A 132 -3.21 22.29 -7.92
N ALA A 133 -2.95 22.90 -6.75
CA ALA A 133 -2.70 24.32 -6.59
C ALA A 133 -1.98 24.60 -5.25
N GLY A 134 -1.35 25.78 -5.13
CA GLY A 134 -0.63 26.19 -3.96
C GLY A 134 0.81 25.69 -3.93
N ASP A 135 1.49 25.98 -2.84
CA ASP A 135 2.88 25.58 -2.59
C ASP A 135 3.09 25.30 -1.10
N LEU A 136 4.02 24.41 -0.79
CA LEU A 136 4.36 24.00 0.57
C LEU A 136 5.87 23.94 0.73
N ASP A 137 6.38 24.54 1.77
CA ASP A 137 7.77 24.42 2.17
C ASP A 137 8.04 22.98 2.65
N ASP A 138 8.95 22.28 1.98
CA ASP A 138 9.25 20.86 2.25
C ASP A 138 8.01 19.93 2.26
N PHE A 139 6.95 20.26 1.52
CA PHE A 139 5.67 19.54 1.51
C PHE A 139 4.96 19.46 2.87
N MET A 140 5.27 20.36 3.79
CA MET A 140 4.71 20.42 5.14
C MET A 140 3.88 21.69 5.32
N PRO A 141 2.62 21.61 5.81
CA PRO A 141 1.88 22.78 6.22
C PRO A 141 2.50 23.37 7.49
N LYS A 142 2.60 24.70 7.56
CA LYS A 142 3.02 25.44 8.74
C LYS A 142 1.87 25.55 9.73
N LYS A 143 2.16 25.95 10.98
CA LYS A 143 1.11 26.24 11.97
C LYS A 143 0.11 27.27 11.41
N GLY A 144 -1.18 26.97 11.52
CA GLY A 144 -2.27 27.78 10.96
C GLY A 144 -2.54 27.52 9.47
N GLU A 145 -1.90 26.51 8.86
CA GLU A 145 -2.10 26.13 7.48
C GLU A 145 -2.76 24.74 7.37
N VAL A 146 -3.50 24.54 6.28
CA VAL A 146 -4.12 23.27 5.96
C VAL A 146 -3.96 22.95 4.48
N VAL A 147 -3.76 21.67 4.16
CA VAL A 147 -3.86 21.13 2.80
C VAL A 147 -5.20 20.45 2.67
N ILE A 148 -5.93 20.79 1.62
CA ILE A 148 -7.24 20.19 1.34
C ILE A 148 -7.15 19.27 0.12
N PRO A 149 -7.86 18.12 0.09
CA PRO A 149 -7.93 17.28 -1.10
C PRO A 149 -8.77 17.97 -2.20
N GLU A 150 -8.38 17.79 -3.45
CA GLU A 150 -9.09 18.35 -4.60
C GLU A 150 -10.58 17.97 -4.64
N SER A 151 -10.90 16.75 -4.18
CA SER A 151 -12.28 16.26 -4.08
C SER A 151 -13.16 17.06 -3.11
N TYR A 152 -12.56 17.85 -2.20
CA TYR A 152 -13.29 18.70 -1.26
C TYR A 152 -13.54 20.12 -1.80
N VAL A 153 -12.77 20.57 -2.78
CA VAL A 153 -12.81 21.95 -3.29
C VAL A 153 -14.24 22.38 -3.67
N LYS A 154 -14.87 21.67 -4.58
CA LYS A 154 -16.24 21.98 -5.03
C LYS A 154 -17.29 21.78 -3.91
N LYS A 155 -17.13 20.76 -3.09
CA LYS A 155 -18.05 20.48 -1.97
C LYS A 155 -18.02 21.61 -0.93
N MET A 156 -16.85 22.19 -0.70
CA MET A 156 -16.67 23.32 0.23
C MET A 156 -17.01 24.69 -0.35
N GLY A 157 -17.51 24.74 -1.62
CA GLY A 157 -18.01 25.97 -2.22
C GLY A 157 -17.00 26.76 -3.05
N PHE A 158 -15.80 26.21 -3.29
CA PHE A 158 -14.80 26.84 -4.16
C PHE A 158 -15.03 26.44 -5.61
N SER A 159 -14.77 27.34 -6.55
CA SER A 159 -14.93 27.10 -8.00
C SER A 159 -13.89 26.11 -8.54
N ASP A 160 -12.65 26.24 -8.11
CA ASP A 160 -11.51 25.43 -8.51
C ASP A 160 -10.41 25.41 -7.43
N ALA A 161 -9.34 24.64 -7.66
CA ALA A 161 -8.24 24.49 -6.71
C ALA A 161 -7.51 25.82 -6.45
N LYS A 162 -7.37 26.67 -7.46
CA LYS A 162 -6.66 27.95 -7.32
C LYS A 162 -7.46 28.96 -6.48
N SER A 163 -8.77 28.98 -6.64
CA SER A 163 -9.66 29.87 -5.86
C SER A 163 -9.74 29.50 -4.38
N ALA A 164 -9.41 28.27 -4.03
CA ALA A 164 -9.36 27.81 -2.65
C ALA A 164 -8.10 28.29 -1.90
N ILE A 165 -7.00 28.57 -2.62
CA ILE A 165 -5.74 28.98 -1.99
C ILE A 165 -5.90 30.31 -1.26
N GLY A 166 -5.40 30.35 -0.02
CA GLY A 166 -5.47 31.53 0.85
C GLY A 166 -6.80 31.71 1.56
N GLN A 167 -7.83 30.93 1.22
CA GLN A 167 -9.12 30.92 1.90
C GLN A 167 -9.01 30.19 3.26
N THR A 168 -10.03 30.33 4.08
CA THR A 168 -10.02 29.79 5.45
C THR A 168 -10.92 28.59 5.57
N ILE A 169 -10.43 27.55 6.28
CA ILE A 169 -11.18 26.43 6.79
C ILE A 169 -11.25 26.55 8.31
N THR A 170 -12.44 26.50 8.87
CA THR A 170 -12.68 26.49 10.30
C THR A 170 -13.01 25.07 10.75
N LEU A 171 -12.24 24.53 11.69
CA LEU A 171 -12.46 23.24 12.32
C LEU A 171 -13.18 23.47 13.66
N GLY A 172 -14.32 22.84 13.84
CA GLY A 172 -15.03 22.83 15.12
C GLY A 172 -14.57 21.65 15.96
N LEU A 173 -14.03 21.94 17.14
CA LEU A 173 -13.48 20.97 18.09
C LEU A 173 -14.43 20.78 19.27
N ARG A 174 -14.49 19.55 19.78
CA ARG A 174 -15.16 19.17 21.00
C ARG A 174 -14.14 18.85 22.09
N SER A 175 -14.45 19.28 23.32
CA SER A 175 -13.65 18.96 24.50
C SER A 175 -14.11 17.63 25.11
N GLY A 176 -13.14 16.75 25.41
CA GLY A 176 -13.36 15.50 26.13
C GLY A 176 -14.19 14.44 25.36
N ALA A 177 -14.55 13.37 26.05
CA ALA A 177 -15.36 12.26 25.55
C ALA A 177 -16.88 12.54 25.47
N GLY A 178 -17.31 13.79 25.66
CA GLY A 178 -18.71 14.18 25.67
C GLY A 178 -19.43 13.93 24.35
N PHE A 179 -20.74 13.65 24.41
CA PHE A 179 -21.61 13.46 23.24
C PHE A 179 -22.20 14.79 22.72
N SER A 180 -21.57 15.94 23.06
CA SER A 180 -22.03 17.26 22.59
C SER A 180 -22.05 17.29 21.05
N LYS A 181 -23.15 17.79 20.49
CA LYS A 181 -23.28 18.07 19.06
C LYS A 181 -22.67 19.42 18.66
N ASN A 182 -22.36 20.27 19.63
CA ASN A 182 -21.81 21.60 19.41
C ASN A 182 -20.29 21.58 19.62
N ALA A 183 -19.58 22.35 18.81
CA ALA A 183 -18.16 22.58 19.03
C ALA A 183 -17.97 23.53 20.23
N ASP A 184 -16.98 23.22 21.07
CA ASP A 184 -16.61 24.03 22.22
C ASP A 184 -15.49 25.04 21.87
N LYS A 185 -14.75 24.76 20.78
CA LYS A 185 -13.69 25.62 20.25
C LYS A 185 -13.68 25.55 18.72
N GLU A 186 -13.32 26.64 18.08
CA GLU A 186 -13.07 26.69 16.64
C GLU A 186 -11.61 27.07 16.39
N ILE A 187 -10.97 26.36 15.44
CA ILE A 187 -9.62 26.67 14.94
C ILE A 187 -9.75 27.04 13.48
N SER A 188 -9.21 28.21 13.10
CA SER A 188 -9.21 28.68 11.71
C SER A 188 -7.84 28.44 11.08
N LEU A 189 -7.83 27.74 9.94
CA LEU A 189 -6.65 27.36 9.19
C LEU A 189 -6.72 27.93 7.78
N LYS A 190 -5.63 28.48 7.27
CA LYS A 190 -5.52 28.99 5.90
C LYS A 190 -5.16 27.87 4.93
N ILE A 191 -5.85 27.77 3.80
CA ILE A 191 -5.54 26.79 2.76
C ILE A 191 -4.22 27.19 2.09
N ALA A 192 -3.16 26.43 2.33
CA ALA A 192 -1.85 26.63 1.71
C ALA A 192 -1.72 25.89 0.37
N ALA A 193 -2.30 24.69 0.27
CA ALA A 193 -2.25 23.89 -0.94
C ALA A 193 -3.51 23.03 -1.11
N VAL A 194 -3.74 22.62 -2.34
CA VAL A 194 -4.75 21.62 -2.72
C VAL A 194 -4.00 20.39 -3.22
N ASP A 195 -4.21 19.27 -2.54
CA ASP A 195 -3.62 17.97 -2.87
C ASP A 195 -4.43 17.32 -4.00
N LYS A 196 -3.74 16.92 -5.06
CA LYS A 196 -4.37 16.24 -6.18
C LYS A 196 -4.71 14.81 -5.77
N SER A 197 -5.99 14.47 -5.88
CA SER A 197 -6.44 13.09 -5.65
C SER A 197 -5.74 12.17 -6.64
N SER A 198 -4.91 11.29 -6.16
CA SER A 198 -4.31 10.26 -7.00
C SER A 198 -5.23 9.05 -7.05
N ASP A 199 -5.91 8.85 -8.16
CA ASP A 199 -6.70 7.62 -8.42
C ASP A 199 -5.80 6.37 -8.50
N THR A 200 -4.48 6.57 -8.54
CA THR A 200 -3.47 5.51 -8.65
C THR A 200 -2.95 5.02 -7.30
N THR A 201 -3.29 5.67 -6.19
CA THR A 201 -2.78 5.28 -4.87
C THR A 201 -3.84 4.52 -4.10
N LEU A 202 -3.72 3.20 -3.99
CA LEU A 202 -4.59 2.31 -3.18
C LEU A 202 -4.73 2.78 -1.71
N PHE A 203 -3.81 3.61 -1.22
CA PHE A 203 -3.78 4.13 0.15
C PHE A 203 -4.07 5.63 0.24
N TYR A 204 -4.47 6.27 -0.88
CA TYR A 204 -4.87 7.68 -0.82
C TYR A 204 -6.16 7.81 -0.03
N GLN A 205 -6.09 8.49 1.08
CA GLN A 205 -7.27 8.86 1.85
C GLN A 205 -7.48 10.38 1.72
N ALA A 206 -8.62 10.76 1.17
CA ALA A 206 -9.01 12.15 1.11
C ALA A 206 -9.23 12.69 2.52
N ALA A 207 -8.31 13.51 3.01
CA ALA A 207 -8.35 14.09 4.35
C ALA A 207 -7.76 15.50 4.32
N LEU A 208 -8.24 16.36 5.22
CA LEU A 208 -7.58 17.62 5.54
C LEU A 208 -6.24 17.30 6.22
N ARG A 209 -5.12 17.84 5.71
CA ARG A 209 -3.82 17.63 6.34
C ARG A 209 -3.38 18.89 7.06
N VAL A 210 -3.17 18.76 8.35
CA VAL A 210 -2.80 19.85 9.25
C VAL A 210 -1.34 19.70 9.71
N SER A 211 -0.78 20.78 10.24
CA SER A 211 0.55 20.76 10.85
C SER A 211 0.55 19.95 12.15
N ILE A 212 1.74 19.50 12.57
CA ILE A 212 1.94 18.81 13.86
C ILE A 212 1.54 19.73 15.02
N ASP A 213 1.84 21.03 14.93
CA ASP A 213 1.56 21.99 15.99
C ASP A 213 0.07 22.24 16.17
N ASP A 214 -0.69 22.37 15.05
CA ASP A 214 -2.14 22.53 15.10
C ASP A 214 -2.81 21.24 15.60
N ALA A 215 -2.28 20.09 15.21
CA ALA A 215 -2.78 18.80 15.69
C ALA A 215 -2.54 18.62 17.19
N LYS A 216 -1.37 19.04 17.69
CA LYS A 216 -1.04 19.03 19.12
C LYS A 216 -2.01 19.91 19.90
N GLU A 217 -2.26 21.14 19.43
CA GLU A 217 -3.21 22.07 20.07
C GLU A 217 -4.64 21.49 20.09
N ALA A 218 -5.07 20.89 18.99
CA ALA A 218 -6.38 20.25 18.92
C ALA A 218 -6.48 19.01 19.81
N TYR A 219 -5.41 18.21 19.88
CA TYR A 219 -5.31 17.03 20.73
C TYR A 219 -5.39 17.39 22.21
N GLU A 220 -4.56 18.35 22.69
CA GLU A 220 -4.55 18.81 24.07
C GLU A 220 -5.92 19.38 24.50
N PHE A 221 -6.61 20.07 23.59
CA PHE A 221 -7.97 20.58 23.87
C PHE A 221 -9.01 19.47 23.96
N SER A 222 -8.92 18.47 23.08
CA SER A 222 -9.97 17.45 22.93
C SER A 222 -9.80 16.27 23.88
N HIS A 223 -8.62 16.08 24.48
CA HIS A 223 -8.37 14.97 25.40
C HIS A 223 -8.80 15.30 26.83
N PRO A 224 -9.38 14.34 27.54
CA PRO A 224 -9.71 14.50 28.96
C PRO A 224 -8.44 14.83 29.77
N LYS A 225 -8.60 15.65 30.79
CA LYS A 225 -7.50 15.93 31.73
C LYS A 225 -7.02 14.63 32.35
N GLY A 226 -5.74 14.32 32.19
CA GLY A 226 -5.09 13.10 32.69
C GLY A 226 -4.72 12.07 31.61
N LEU A 227 -5.24 12.20 30.38
CA LEU A 227 -4.89 11.34 29.23
C LEU A 227 -4.14 12.11 28.13
N SER A 228 -3.72 13.35 28.43
CA SER A 228 -3.06 14.23 27.45
C SER A 228 -1.67 13.75 27.00
N ASN A 229 -1.08 12.76 27.68
CA ASN A 229 0.24 12.21 27.40
C ASN A 229 0.16 10.76 26.91
N GLU A 230 -0.97 10.36 26.35
CA GLU A 230 -1.20 9.03 25.82
C GLU A 230 -1.48 9.10 24.31
N TYR A 231 -0.66 8.44 23.50
CA TYR A 231 -0.70 8.51 22.06
C TYR A 231 -1.01 7.13 21.47
N SER A 232 -1.82 7.07 20.42
CA SER A 232 -2.15 5.80 19.75
C SER A 232 -0.91 5.11 19.20
N TYR A 233 0.04 5.89 18.68
CA TYR A 233 1.34 5.43 18.20
C TYR A 233 2.30 6.61 18.15
N VAL A 234 3.57 6.33 17.92
CA VAL A 234 4.58 7.36 17.67
C VAL A 234 5.31 7.06 16.37
N ILE A 235 5.84 8.10 15.74
CA ILE A 235 6.67 8.00 14.55
C ILE A 235 8.11 8.26 14.95
N VAL A 236 8.97 7.29 14.70
CA VAL A 236 10.41 7.37 14.91
C VAL A 236 11.07 7.73 13.58
N SER A 237 11.71 8.88 13.50
CA SER A 237 12.54 9.29 12.37
C SER A 237 13.97 8.83 12.60
N VAL A 238 14.55 8.17 11.58
CA VAL A 238 15.90 7.59 11.59
C VAL A 238 16.83 8.46 10.74
N ASP A 239 18.06 8.62 11.17
CA ASP A 239 19.09 9.45 10.50
C ASP A 239 19.34 9.04 9.03
N ASN A 240 19.32 7.73 8.76
CA ASN A 240 19.58 7.18 7.44
C ASN A 240 18.68 5.97 7.14
N GLU A 241 18.21 5.85 5.87
CA GLU A 241 17.40 4.73 5.41
C GLU A 241 18.05 3.36 5.67
N ARG A 242 19.39 3.28 5.61
CA ARG A 242 20.13 2.03 5.87
C ARG A 242 20.03 1.55 7.32
N ASN A 243 19.78 2.47 8.25
CA ASN A 243 19.68 2.18 9.68
C ASN A 243 18.25 1.81 10.11
N VAL A 244 17.23 2.01 9.25
CA VAL A 244 15.82 1.76 9.57
C VAL A 244 15.57 0.33 10.02
N GLU A 245 16.13 -0.66 9.34
CA GLU A 245 15.93 -2.07 9.70
C GLU A 245 16.58 -2.41 11.05
N ALA A 246 17.76 -1.87 11.33
CA ALA A 246 18.44 -2.06 12.62
C ALA A 246 17.67 -1.41 13.77
N VAL A 247 17.24 -0.16 13.59
CA VAL A 247 16.42 0.58 14.57
C VAL A 247 15.09 -0.12 14.80
N LYS A 248 14.40 -0.54 13.72
CA LYS A 248 13.15 -1.28 13.81
C LYS A 248 13.30 -2.59 14.59
N ASN A 249 14.37 -3.34 14.35
CA ASN A 249 14.63 -4.61 15.06
C ASN A 249 14.88 -4.37 16.56
N GLU A 250 15.57 -3.28 16.93
CA GLU A 250 15.75 -2.91 18.33
C GLU A 250 14.41 -2.55 18.99
N ILE A 251 13.63 -1.69 18.34
CA ILE A 251 12.29 -1.30 18.79
C ILE A 251 11.36 -2.51 18.93
N SER A 252 11.45 -3.47 18.00
CA SER A 252 10.55 -4.64 17.97
C SER A 252 10.73 -5.60 19.13
N LYS A 253 11.77 -5.44 19.95
CA LYS A 253 11.95 -6.22 21.18
C LYS A 253 10.84 -5.93 22.20
N GLU A 254 10.45 -4.66 22.33
CA GLU A 254 9.47 -4.19 23.34
C GLU A 254 8.17 -3.66 22.73
N TYR A 255 8.19 -3.22 21.47
CA TYR A 255 7.07 -2.58 20.78
C TYR A 255 6.72 -3.30 19.49
N VAL A 256 5.60 -2.93 18.88
CA VAL A 256 5.28 -3.28 17.49
C VAL A 256 5.78 -2.16 16.58
N ALA A 257 6.71 -2.46 15.71
CA ALA A 257 7.31 -1.49 14.79
C ALA A 257 7.03 -1.86 13.34
N THR A 258 6.53 -0.90 12.57
CA THR A 258 6.25 -1.05 11.13
C THR A 258 6.89 0.08 10.34
N SER A 259 7.48 -0.24 9.21
CA SER A 259 8.07 0.73 8.29
C SER A 259 7.42 0.65 6.91
N VAL A 260 7.60 1.69 6.11
CA VAL A 260 7.19 1.71 4.69
C VAL A 260 7.84 0.55 3.91
N GLN A 261 9.04 0.14 4.32
CA GLN A 261 9.74 -1.00 3.72
C GLN A 261 9.05 -2.34 4.00
N ASP A 262 8.37 -2.50 5.16
CA ASP A 262 7.60 -3.72 5.46
C ASP A 262 6.38 -3.82 4.55
N MET A 263 5.71 -2.71 4.31
CA MET A 263 4.62 -2.64 3.34
C MET A 263 5.11 -3.01 1.94
N ARG A 264 6.27 -2.48 1.52
CA ARG A 264 6.90 -2.85 0.25
C ARG A 264 7.17 -4.35 0.18
N LYS A 265 7.79 -4.94 1.21
CA LYS A 265 8.06 -6.39 1.27
C LYS A 265 6.78 -7.21 1.15
N ALA A 266 5.71 -6.83 1.85
CA ALA A 266 4.42 -7.51 1.80
C ALA A 266 3.80 -7.46 0.39
N LEU A 267 3.77 -6.28 -0.24
CA LEU A 267 3.25 -6.11 -1.60
C LEU A 267 4.07 -6.89 -2.63
N LEU A 268 5.40 -6.82 -2.56
CA LEU A 268 6.29 -7.58 -3.46
C LEU A 268 6.14 -9.09 -3.26
N THR A 269 5.91 -9.55 -2.03
CA THR A 269 5.64 -10.96 -1.77
C THR A 269 4.36 -11.40 -2.45
N PHE A 270 3.29 -10.60 -2.36
CA PHE A 270 2.04 -10.87 -3.06
C PHE A 270 2.22 -10.91 -4.59
N VAL A 271 2.92 -9.93 -5.17
CA VAL A 271 3.23 -9.88 -6.62
C VAL A 271 4.02 -11.12 -7.04
N ASN A 272 5.06 -11.49 -6.27
CA ASN A 272 5.88 -12.67 -6.56
C ASN A 272 5.08 -13.98 -6.46
N MET A 273 4.20 -14.12 -5.46
CA MET A 273 3.34 -15.29 -5.32
C MET A 273 2.37 -15.43 -6.51
N ALA A 274 1.72 -14.33 -6.90
CA ALA A 274 0.84 -14.30 -8.06
C ALA A 274 1.60 -14.66 -9.36
N GLN A 275 2.79 -14.07 -9.54
CA GLN A 275 3.67 -14.36 -10.67
C GLN A 275 4.06 -15.85 -10.72
N MET A 276 4.48 -16.42 -9.59
CA MET A 276 4.85 -17.84 -9.51
C MET A 276 3.66 -18.77 -9.82
N ALA A 277 2.46 -18.45 -9.36
CA ALA A 277 1.26 -19.21 -9.68
C ALA A 277 0.98 -19.19 -11.19
N LEU A 278 1.04 -18.02 -11.84
CA LEU A 278 0.85 -17.88 -13.28
C LEU A 278 1.92 -18.63 -14.08
N ILE A 279 3.19 -18.57 -13.68
CA ILE A 279 4.29 -19.33 -14.31
C ILE A 279 4.04 -20.83 -14.15
N GLY A 280 3.56 -21.27 -12.98
CA GLY A 280 3.21 -22.67 -12.73
C GLY A 280 2.11 -23.16 -13.67
N PHE A 281 1.01 -22.40 -13.80
CA PHE A 281 -0.06 -22.72 -14.74
C PHE A 281 0.41 -22.71 -16.20
N GLY A 282 1.19 -21.71 -16.60
CA GLY A 282 1.78 -21.66 -17.94
C GLY A 282 2.71 -22.83 -18.21
N GLY A 283 3.51 -23.25 -17.24
CA GLY A 283 4.37 -24.42 -17.30
C GLY A 283 3.58 -25.73 -17.49
N LEU A 284 2.50 -25.92 -16.73
CA LEU A 284 1.59 -27.05 -16.89
C LEU A 284 0.92 -27.06 -18.27
N ALA A 285 0.50 -25.89 -18.77
CA ALA A 285 -0.06 -25.77 -20.12
C ALA A 285 0.96 -26.15 -21.21
N LEU A 286 2.22 -25.73 -21.06
CA LEU A 286 3.30 -26.14 -21.96
C LEU A 286 3.54 -27.65 -21.89
N LEU A 287 3.57 -28.26 -20.71
CA LEU A 287 3.70 -29.72 -20.57
C LEU A 287 2.57 -30.45 -21.26
N ALA A 288 1.33 -30.03 -21.06
CA ALA A 288 0.18 -30.59 -21.75
C ALA A 288 0.30 -30.46 -23.28
N SER A 289 0.83 -29.32 -23.75
CA SER A 289 1.07 -29.10 -25.20
C SER A 289 2.13 -30.04 -25.78
N VAL A 290 3.17 -30.36 -24.99
CA VAL A 290 4.20 -31.35 -25.41
C VAL A 290 3.55 -32.72 -25.66
N PHE A 291 2.67 -33.19 -24.76
CA PHE A 291 1.92 -34.42 -24.97
C PHE A 291 1.03 -34.35 -26.22
N GLY A 292 0.40 -33.20 -26.47
CA GLY A 292 -0.36 -32.94 -27.70
C GLY A 292 0.48 -33.04 -28.95
N ILE A 293 1.70 -32.48 -28.98
CA ILE A 293 2.64 -32.60 -30.11
C ILE A 293 3.01 -34.07 -30.33
N VAL A 294 3.40 -34.77 -29.27
CA VAL A 294 3.81 -36.19 -29.36
C VAL A 294 2.69 -37.02 -29.98
N ASN A 295 1.45 -36.85 -29.49
CA ASN A 295 0.29 -37.58 -30.01
C ASN A 295 0.01 -37.23 -31.48
N THR A 296 0.03 -35.95 -31.85
CA THR A 296 -0.19 -35.51 -33.25
C THR A 296 0.91 -36.03 -34.18
N MET A 297 2.16 -35.99 -33.76
CA MET A 297 3.30 -36.52 -34.53
C MET A 297 3.20 -38.04 -34.68
N TYR A 298 2.76 -38.78 -33.65
CA TYR A 298 2.53 -40.20 -33.69
C TYR A 298 1.46 -40.55 -34.76
N ILE A 299 0.34 -39.85 -34.77
CA ILE A 299 -0.73 -40.05 -35.77
C ILE A 299 -0.18 -39.70 -37.16
N SER A 300 0.53 -38.58 -37.33
CA SER A 300 1.11 -38.18 -38.63
C SER A 300 2.09 -39.19 -39.17
N VAL A 301 2.91 -39.84 -38.33
CA VAL A 301 3.80 -40.93 -38.73
C VAL A 301 3.02 -42.16 -39.21
N LEU A 302 1.95 -42.53 -38.51
CA LEU A 302 1.07 -43.66 -38.91
C LEU A 302 0.40 -43.42 -40.26
N GLU A 303 -0.14 -42.23 -40.49
CA GLU A 303 -0.78 -41.86 -41.76
C GLU A 303 0.19 -41.87 -42.95
N ARG A 304 1.48 -41.53 -42.70
CA ARG A 304 2.52 -41.51 -43.75
C ARG A 304 3.39 -42.76 -43.80
N THR A 305 2.96 -43.89 -43.21
CA THR A 305 3.74 -45.12 -43.10
C THR A 305 4.16 -45.65 -44.49
N SER A 306 3.28 -45.58 -45.51
CA SER A 306 3.57 -46.01 -46.89
C SER A 306 4.69 -45.14 -47.51
N GLN A 307 4.64 -43.81 -47.29
CA GLN A 307 5.67 -42.89 -47.79
C GLN A 307 7.03 -43.13 -47.09
N ILE A 308 7.00 -43.41 -45.78
CA ILE A 308 8.17 -43.77 -45.00
C ILE A 308 8.78 -45.10 -45.50
N GLY A 309 7.95 -46.05 -45.81
CA GLY A 309 8.35 -47.34 -46.41
C GLY A 309 9.07 -47.14 -47.74
N LEU A 310 8.52 -46.29 -48.61
CA LEU A 310 9.13 -45.95 -49.90
C LEU A 310 10.50 -45.25 -49.72
N MET A 311 10.60 -44.26 -48.81
CA MET A 311 11.87 -43.60 -48.51
C MET A 311 12.94 -44.58 -48.00
N LYS A 312 12.57 -45.56 -47.17
CA LYS A 312 13.46 -46.62 -46.73
C LYS A 312 13.90 -47.55 -47.88
N ALA A 313 12.96 -47.91 -48.78
CA ALA A 313 13.26 -48.73 -49.95
C ALA A 313 14.25 -48.05 -50.91
N LEU A 314 14.18 -46.71 -50.99
CA LEU A 314 15.14 -45.85 -51.73
C LEU A 314 16.49 -45.62 -51.01
N GLY A 315 16.71 -46.25 -49.84
CA GLY A 315 17.98 -46.22 -49.11
C GLY A 315 18.14 -45.10 -48.06
N MET A 316 17.05 -44.37 -47.74
CA MET A 316 17.10 -43.31 -46.69
C MET A 316 17.31 -43.93 -45.31
N ARG A 317 18.25 -43.35 -44.52
CA ARG A 317 18.51 -43.86 -43.18
C ARG A 317 17.41 -43.44 -42.21
N GLY A 318 17.01 -44.33 -41.30
CA GLY A 318 15.97 -44.06 -40.29
C GLY A 318 16.22 -42.80 -39.43
N ARG A 319 17.51 -42.45 -39.22
CA ARG A 319 17.89 -41.20 -38.52
C ARG A 319 17.49 -39.96 -39.30
N ASP A 320 17.55 -39.96 -40.62
CA ASP A 320 17.23 -38.78 -41.43
C ASP A 320 15.72 -38.59 -41.56
N ILE A 321 14.97 -39.68 -41.62
CA ILE A 321 13.52 -39.68 -41.51
C ILE A 321 13.11 -39.12 -40.16
N GLY A 322 13.72 -39.56 -39.05
CA GLY A 322 13.43 -39.04 -37.71
C GLY A 322 13.80 -37.57 -37.51
N LYS A 323 14.82 -37.04 -38.23
CA LYS A 323 15.13 -35.62 -38.23
C LYS A 323 14.01 -34.77 -38.87
N MET A 324 13.41 -35.25 -39.93
CA MET A 324 12.34 -34.56 -40.65
C MET A 324 11.14 -34.29 -39.72
N PHE A 325 10.70 -35.29 -38.98
CA PHE A 325 9.62 -35.14 -38.01
C PHE A 325 10.00 -34.27 -36.81
N ARG A 326 11.27 -34.32 -36.38
CA ARG A 326 11.74 -33.43 -35.30
C ARG A 326 11.74 -31.97 -35.73
N TYR A 327 12.16 -31.65 -36.96
CA TYR A 327 12.09 -30.30 -37.48
C TYR A 327 10.65 -29.81 -37.63
N GLU A 328 9.73 -30.69 -38.08
CA GLU A 328 8.31 -30.35 -38.16
C GLU A 328 7.74 -30.00 -36.77
N ALA A 329 8.04 -30.80 -35.74
CA ALA A 329 7.62 -30.54 -34.37
C ALA A 329 8.26 -29.24 -33.82
N ALA A 330 9.55 -28.99 -34.12
CA ALA A 330 10.26 -27.79 -33.69
C ALA A 330 9.66 -26.51 -34.29
N TRP A 331 9.26 -26.56 -35.59
CA TRP A 331 8.59 -25.43 -36.23
C TRP A 331 7.21 -25.14 -35.61
N VAL A 332 6.44 -26.20 -35.29
CA VAL A 332 5.15 -26.04 -34.60
C VAL A 332 5.34 -25.38 -33.24
N GLY A 333 6.36 -25.80 -32.47
CA GLY A 333 6.70 -25.23 -31.18
C GLY A 333 7.14 -23.77 -31.27
N LEU A 334 8.01 -23.46 -32.24
CA LEU A 334 8.53 -22.10 -32.44
C LEU A 334 7.42 -21.14 -32.85
N LEU A 335 6.56 -21.51 -33.80
CA LEU A 335 5.43 -20.66 -34.21
C LEU A 335 4.44 -20.46 -33.07
N GLY A 336 4.10 -21.50 -32.32
CA GLY A 336 3.24 -21.37 -31.15
C GLY A 336 3.84 -20.44 -30.08
N GLY A 337 5.13 -20.60 -29.79
CA GLY A 337 5.85 -19.75 -28.84
C GLY A 337 5.90 -18.27 -29.25
N LEU A 338 6.24 -17.99 -30.53
CA LEU A 338 6.25 -16.62 -31.06
C LEU A 338 4.89 -15.95 -31.02
N ILE A 339 3.83 -16.68 -31.38
CA ILE A 339 2.45 -16.16 -31.30
C ILE A 339 2.11 -15.84 -29.83
N GLY A 340 2.40 -16.76 -28.91
CA GLY A 340 2.11 -16.56 -27.49
C GLY A 340 2.82 -15.35 -26.90
N VAL A 341 4.14 -15.22 -27.12
CA VAL A 341 4.93 -14.08 -26.64
C VAL A 341 4.51 -12.78 -27.32
N GLY A 342 4.22 -12.82 -28.63
CA GLY A 342 3.72 -11.66 -29.37
C GLY A 342 2.41 -11.12 -28.81
N LEU A 343 1.45 -12.01 -28.51
CA LEU A 343 0.19 -11.61 -27.88
C LEU A 343 0.39 -11.06 -26.47
N ALA A 344 1.28 -11.65 -25.68
CA ALA A 344 1.60 -11.15 -24.35
C ALA A 344 2.20 -9.73 -24.42
N SER A 345 3.12 -9.49 -25.37
CA SER A 345 3.71 -8.18 -25.57
C SER A 345 2.71 -7.11 -26.00
N LEU A 346 1.73 -7.48 -26.84
CA LEU A 346 0.67 -6.56 -27.26
C LEU A 346 -0.27 -6.16 -26.11
N MET A 347 -0.50 -7.04 -25.14
CA MET A 347 -1.32 -6.74 -23.96
C MET A 347 -0.59 -5.95 -22.88
N SER A 348 0.73 -5.87 -22.94
CA SER A 348 1.56 -5.14 -21.97
C SER A 348 1.83 -3.69 -22.36
N LEU A 349 1.43 -3.29 -23.58
CA LEU A 349 1.46 -1.90 -24.08
C LEU A 349 0.21 -1.14 -23.64
#